data_4236582214dcb6700613a305eaf59938
#
_entry.id   4236582214dcb6700613a305eaf59938
#
_cell.length_a   1.000
_cell.length_b   1.000
_cell.length_c   1.000
_cell.angle_alpha   90.00
_cell.angle_beta   90.00
_cell.angle_gamma   90.00
#
_symmetry.space_group_name_H-M   'P 1'
#
loop_
_entity.id
_entity.type
_entity.pdbx_description
1 polymer ?
#
loop_
_entity_poly.entity_id
_entity_poly.type
_entity_poly.pdbx_seq_one_letter_code
_entity_poly.pdbx_strand_id
1 'polypeptide(L)'
;MKFNSQICSSIEQSRRLLELGLKKETADMVHQSIGTTPFNVWSKTEIKDDFFPAWSLHRMLSMLPSYMQIEAYEYGRKYIVALDLELDSHLNVIYKEGVEEPCYDQYFYANNAYESVCNAIEWLIKEGYFPKEYLED
;
A
#
# COMPACT_ATOMS: atom_id res chain seq x y z
N MET A 1 3.10 20.69 -22.13
CA MET A 1 2.22 19.63 -21.60
C MET A 1 2.61 19.36 -20.15
N LYS A 2 1.70 19.53 -19.25
CA LYS A 2 1.96 19.20 -17.84
C LYS A 2 1.49 17.76 -17.58
N PHE A 3 2.41 16.93 -17.12
CA PHE A 3 2.06 15.59 -16.66
C PHE A 3 1.63 15.69 -15.18
N ASN A 4 0.38 15.37 -14.90
CA ASN A 4 -0.17 15.41 -13.55
C ASN A 4 -0.20 14.00 -12.92
N SER A 5 0.72 13.13 -13.30
CA SER A 5 0.79 11.80 -12.71
C SER A 5 1.53 11.84 -11.38
N GLN A 6 0.94 11.22 -10.38
CA GLN A 6 1.57 11.11 -9.07
C GLN A 6 2.61 10.00 -9.12
N ILE A 7 3.88 10.35 -8.91
CA ILE A 7 4.98 9.40 -8.96
C ILE A 7 5.31 8.78 -7.60
N CYS A 8 4.91 9.43 -6.51
CA CYS A 8 5.13 8.92 -5.15
C CYS A 8 4.06 9.47 -4.21
N SER A 9 4.06 8.98 -2.98
CA SER A 9 3.15 9.49 -1.95
C SER A 9 3.39 10.97 -1.70
N SER A 10 2.30 11.72 -1.47
CA SER A 10 2.38 13.08 -0.96
C SER A 10 2.86 13.05 0.50
N ILE A 11 3.21 14.21 1.05
CA ILE A 11 3.57 14.32 2.47
C ILE A 11 2.45 13.79 3.36
N GLU A 12 1.21 14.15 3.03
CA GLU A 12 0.03 13.73 3.80
C GLU A 12 -0.19 12.21 3.73
N GLN A 13 -0.08 11.64 2.55
CA GLN A 13 -0.17 10.19 2.37
C GLN A 13 0.96 9.46 3.09
N SER A 14 2.18 9.99 2.99
CA SER A 14 3.34 9.42 3.69
C SER A 14 3.16 9.45 5.21
N ARG A 15 2.61 10.56 5.72
CA ARG A 15 2.32 10.69 7.15
C ARG A 15 1.30 9.65 7.60
N ARG A 16 0.25 9.44 6.81
CA ARG A 16 -0.77 8.41 7.07
C ARG A 16 -0.16 7.00 7.10
N LEU A 17 0.72 6.70 6.14
CA LEU A 17 1.39 5.39 6.09
C LEU A 17 2.30 5.16 7.30
N LEU A 18 3.04 6.19 7.73
CA LEU A 18 3.87 6.10 8.92
C LEU A 18 3.02 5.90 10.19
N GLU A 19 1.89 6.58 10.30
CA GLU A 19 0.96 6.43 11.42
C GLU A 19 0.38 5.01 11.48
N LEU A 20 0.22 4.37 10.34
CA LEU A 20 -0.23 2.96 10.26
C LEU A 20 0.87 1.97 10.67
N GLY A 21 2.09 2.44 10.86
CA GLY A 21 3.20 1.61 11.30
C GLY A 21 4.16 1.19 10.19
N LEU A 22 4.03 1.71 8.98
CA LEU A 22 4.93 1.36 7.88
C LEU A 22 6.34 1.91 8.19
N LYS A 23 7.34 1.04 8.06
CA LYS A 23 8.73 1.42 8.33
C LYS A 23 9.22 2.43 7.29
N LYS A 24 9.82 3.53 7.75
CA LYS A 24 10.40 4.55 6.85
C LYS A 24 11.48 3.97 5.93
N GLU A 25 12.17 2.92 6.38
CA GLU A 25 13.22 2.25 5.60
C GLU A 25 12.66 1.52 4.37
N THR A 26 11.35 1.27 4.32
CA THR A 26 10.72 0.65 3.15
C THR A 26 10.49 1.64 2.02
N ALA A 27 10.60 2.94 2.30
CA ALA A 27 10.44 3.98 1.28
C ALA A 27 11.57 3.92 0.26
N ASP A 28 11.24 4.12 -1.01
CA ASP A 28 12.22 4.17 -2.10
C ASP A 28 12.50 5.59 -2.60
N MET A 29 11.78 6.58 -2.06
CA MET A 29 11.94 7.99 -2.41
C MET A 29 11.88 8.85 -1.17
N VAL A 30 12.24 10.11 -1.29
CA VAL A 30 12.15 11.07 -0.20
C VAL A 30 11.68 12.43 -0.70
N HIS A 31 10.90 13.11 0.13
CA HIS A 31 10.64 14.54 -0.04
C HIS A 31 11.71 15.31 0.71
N GLN A 32 12.32 16.24 0.04
CA GLN A 32 13.31 17.11 0.64
C GLN A 32 12.78 18.54 0.67
N SER A 33 12.78 19.16 1.86
CA SER A 33 12.42 20.55 2.00
C SER A 33 13.65 21.41 1.71
N ILE A 34 13.62 22.19 0.61
CA ILE A 34 14.72 23.09 0.25
C ILE A 34 14.15 24.45 -0.16
N GLY A 35 14.56 25.50 0.55
CA GLY A 35 14.28 26.89 0.17
C GLY A 35 12.83 27.19 -0.09
N THR A 36 12.53 27.84 -1.25
CA THR A 36 11.17 28.25 -1.60
C THR A 36 10.36 27.18 -2.28
N THR A 37 10.99 26.11 -2.74
CA THR A 37 10.30 24.95 -3.33
C THR A 37 9.94 24.02 -2.18
N PRO A 38 8.65 23.81 -1.89
CA PRO A 38 8.30 23.06 -0.70
C PRO A 38 8.85 21.64 -0.67
N PHE A 39 8.89 20.93 -1.82
CA PHE A 39 9.36 19.56 -1.81
C PHE A 39 9.96 19.15 -3.15
N ASN A 40 11.14 18.51 -3.10
CA ASN A 40 11.71 17.76 -4.21
C ASN A 40 11.62 16.29 -3.87
N VAL A 41 11.40 15.44 -4.87
CA VAL A 41 11.35 14.00 -4.71
C VAL A 41 12.60 13.40 -5.32
N TRP A 42 13.29 12.58 -4.56
CA TRP A 42 14.59 12.02 -4.92
C TRP A 42 14.59 10.52 -4.70
N SER A 43 15.38 9.81 -5.51
CA SER A 43 15.62 8.39 -5.23
C SER A 43 16.35 8.27 -3.89
N LYS A 44 15.89 7.33 -3.09
CA LYS A 44 16.45 7.10 -1.77
C LYS A 44 17.85 6.49 -1.90
N THR A 45 18.84 7.18 -1.38
CA THR A 45 20.18 6.63 -1.14
C THR A 45 20.43 6.53 0.37
N GLU A 46 19.89 7.46 1.14
CA GLU A 46 20.02 7.49 2.59
C GLU A 46 18.90 8.36 3.16
N ILE A 47 18.21 7.90 4.20
CA ILE A 47 17.18 8.70 4.86
C ILE A 47 17.84 9.51 5.97
N LYS A 48 17.83 10.82 5.80
CA LYS A 48 18.30 11.78 6.81
C LYS A 48 17.10 12.39 7.53
N ASP A 49 17.36 13.00 8.69
CA ASP A 49 16.30 13.57 9.54
C ASP A 49 15.48 14.66 8.86
N ASP A 50 16.09 15.42 7.92
CA ASP A 50 15.42 16.48 7.18
C ASP A 50 14.70 15.99 5.92
N PHE A 51 14.72 14.67 5.65
CA PHE A 51 14.05 14.07 4.52
C PHE A 51 12.80 13.34 4.99
N PHE A 52 11.69 13.55 4.28
CA PHE A 52 10.45 12.87 4.59
C PHE A 52 10.28 11.68 3.65
N PRO A 53 10.05 10.46 4.17
CA PRO A 53 9.96 9.28 3.31
C PRO A 53 8.78 9.37 2.36
N ALA A 54 8.98 8.83 1.16
CA ALA A 54 7.95 8.71 0.15
C ALA A 54 8.07 7.35 -0.55
N TRP A 55 6.95 6.83 -0.98
CA TRP A 55 6.88 5.54 -1.67
C TRP A 55 6.37 5.77 -3.09
N SER A 56 7.11 5.26 -4.07
CA SER A 56 6.62 5.26 -5.44
C SER A 56 5.44 4.29 -5.58
N LEU A 57 4.63 4.46 -6.62
CA LEU A 57 3.54 3.52 -6.89
C LEU A 57 4.08 2.10 -7.09
N HIS A 58 5.19 1.97 -7.81
CA HIS A 58 5.84 0.68 -8.01
C HIS A 58 6.22 0.03 -6.68
N ARG A 59 6.82 0.80 -5.76
CA ARG A 59 7.19 0.27 -4.44
C ARG A 59 5.97 -0.17 -3.64
N MET A 60 4.92 0.65 -3.67
CA MET A 60 3.66 0.32 -2.98
C MET A 60 3.08 -1.00 -3.50
N LEU A 61 3.01 -1.15 -4.82
CA LEU A 61 2.53 -2.37 -5.45
C LEU A 61 3.39 -3.58 -5.09
N SER A 62 4.72 -3.39 -5.00
CA SER A 62 5.64 -4.48 -4.66
C SER A 62 5.49 -4.97 -3.22
N MET A 63 4.96 -4.15 -2.33
CA MET A 63 4.72 -4.53 -0.93
C MET A 63 3.38 -5.22 -0.71
N LEU A 64 2.46 -5.14 -1.67
CA LEU A 64 1.17 -5.81 -1.55
C LEU A 64 1.34 -7.32 -1.63
N PRO A 65 0.72 -8.07 -0.70
CA PRO A 65 0.70 -9.52 -0.83
C PRO A 65 -0.15 -9.90 -2.05
N SER A 66 0.42 -10.70 -2.94
CA SER A 66 -0.32 -11.18 -4.12
C SER A 66 -1.42 -12.16 -3.73
N TYR A 67 -1.28 -12.73 -2.52
CA TYR A 67 -2.18 -13.75 -2.07
C TYR A 67 -2.06 -13.87 -0.55
N MET A 68 -3.19 -14.13 0.13
CA MET A 68 -3.25 -14.25 1.58
C MET A 68 -4.02 -15.50 1.97
N GLN A 69 -3.53 -16.20 2.99
CA GLN A 69 -4.26 -17.30 3.59
C GLN A 69 -4.92 -16.84 4.88
N ILE A 70 -6.21 -17.04 4.98
CA ILE A 70 -6.99 -16.71 6.16
C ILE A 70 -7.58 -18.00 6.70
N GLU A 71 -7.40 -18.24 7.99
CA GLU A 71 -8.07 -19.33 8.67
C GLU A 71 -9.49 -18.90 9.03
N ALA A 72 -10.47 -19.62 8.53
CA ALA A 72 -11.86 -19.39 8.88
C ALA A 72 -12.45 -20.66 9.48
N TYR A 73 -13.38 -20.47 10.40
CA TYR A 73 -14.10 -21.58 11.02
C TYR A 73 -15.60 -21.45 10.69
N GLU A 74 -16.14 -22.51 10.13
CA GLU A 74 -17.56 -22.58 9.83
C GLU A 74 -18.07 -23.98 10.17
N TYR A 75 -19.17 -24.06 10.87
CA TYR A 75 -19.76 -25.33 11.32
C TYR A 75 -18.79 -26.24 12.07
N GLY A 76 -17.89 -25.64 12.87
CA GLY A 76 -16.89 -26.41 13.64
C GLY A 76 -15.75 -26.97 12.80
N ARG A 77 -15.66 -26.62 11.54
CA ARG A 77 -14.57 -27.04 10.65
C ARG A 77 -13.67 -25.86 10.31
N LYS A 78 -12.37 -26.15 10.24
CA LYS A 78 -11.38 -25.17 9.85
C LYS A 78 -11.24 -25.16 8.33
N TYR A 79 -11.36 -23.98 7.76
CA TYR A 79 -11.13 -23.75 6.33
C TYR A 79 -9.95 -22.79 6.16
N ILE A 80 -9.18 -23.00 5.12
CA ILE A 80 -8.16 -22.05 4.70
C ILE A 80 -8.75 -21.29 3.51
N VAL A 81 -8.91 -19.98 3.69
CA VAL A 81 -9.41 -19.09 2.65
C VAL A 81 -8.23 -18.34 2.08
N ALA A 82 -8.05 -18.43 0.78
CA ALA A 82 -7.01 -17.68 0.07
C ALA A 82 -7.66 -16.48 -0.60
N LEU A 83 -7.06 -15.31 -0.44
CA LEU A 83 -7.46 -14.09 -1.12
C LEU A 83 -6.41 -13.74 -2.16
N ASP A 84 -6.82 -13.60 -3.40
CA ASP A 84 -5.93 -13.28 -4.51
C ASP A 84 -6.04 -11.80 -4.89
N LEU A 85 -4.89 -11.17 -5.10
CA LEU A 85 -4.82 -9.80 -5.61
C LEU A 85 -5.06 -9.78 -7.11
N GLU A 86 -5.93 -8.89 -7.54
CA GLU A 86 -6.16 -8.59 -8.95
C GLU A 86 -6.17 -7.08 -9.16
N LEU A 87 -5.59 -6.63 -10.26
CA LEU A 87 -5.67 -5.23 -10.69
C LEU A 87 -6.63 -5.15 -11.87
N ASP A 88 -7.64 -4.30 -11.76
CA ASP A 88 -8.59 -4.12 -12.85
C ASP A 88 -8.07 -3.13 -13.91
N SER A 89 -8.86 -2.88 -14.94
CA SER A 89 -8.50 -1.98 -16.03
C SER A 89 -8.24 -0.53 -15.61
N HIS A 90 -8.66 -0.17 -14.40
CA HIS A 90 -8.46 1.17 -13.85
C HIS A 90 -7.41 1.19 -12.74
N LEU A 91 -6.66 0.11 -12.58
CA LEU A 91 -5.64 -0.07 -11.54
C LEU A 91 -6.21 0.00 -10.12
N ASN A 92 -7.40 -0.49 -9.93
CA ASN A 92 -7.94 -0.69 -8.59
C ASN A 92 -7.46 -2.03 -8.03
N VAL A 93 -7.20 -2.05 -6.74
CA VAL A 93 -6.80 -3.28 -6.05
C VAL A 93 -8.06 -4.07 -5.70
N ILE A 94 -8.06 -5.33 -6.04
CA ILE A 94 -9.19 -6.23 -5.77
C ILE A 94 -8.64 -7.52 -5.18
N TYR A 95 -9.11 -7.87 -3.99
CA TYR A 95 -8.81 -9.18 -3.41
C TYR A 95 -10.06 -10.04 -3.51
N LYS A 96 -9.90 -11.22 -4.06
CA LYS A 96 -10.97 -12.19 -4.22
C LYS A 96 -10.72 -13.40 -3.36
N GLU A 97 -11.78 -13.91 -2.76
CA GLU A 97 -11.72 -15.16 -2.02
C GLU A 97 -11.39 -16.32 -2.96
N GLY A 98 -10.37 -17.12 -2.61
CA GLY A 98 -9.81 -18.14 -3.49
C GLY A 98 -10.57 -19.47 -3.54
N VAL A 99 -11.88 -19.45 -3.40
CA VAL A 99 -12.73 -20.64 -3.50
C VAL A 99 -13.47 -20.59 -4.84
N GLU A 100 -13.94 -21.74 -5.32
CA GLU A 100 -14.62 -21.89 -6.63
C GLU A 100 -15.73 -20.87 -6.89
N GLU A 101 -16.36 -20.37 -5.83
CA GLU A 101 -17.31 -19.26 -5.91
C GLU A 101 -16.90 -18.21 -4.88
N PRO A 102 -16.36 -17.06 -5.30
CA PRO A 102 -15.97 -16.02 -4.35
C PRO A 102 -17.22 -15.48 -3.64
N CYS A 103 -17.29 -15.71 -2.34
CA CYS A 103 -18.37 -15.20 -1.50
C CYS A 103 -18.11 -13.76 -1.07
N TYR A 104 -16.90 -13.27 -1.29
CA TYR A 104 -16.49 -11.97 -0.79
C TYR A 104 -15.33 -11.41 -1.63
N ASP A 105 -15.55 -10.22 -2.17
CA ASP A 105 -14.52 -9.45 -2.87
C ASP A 105 -14.30 -8.16 -2.10
N GLN A 106 -13.03 -7.78 -1.91
CA GLN A 106 -12.67 -6.51 -1.32
C GLN A 106 -12.14 -5.57 -2.39
N TYR A 107 -12.79 -4.44 -2.56
CA TYR A 107 -12.48 -3.47 -3.61
C TYR A 107 -11.96 -2.17 -2.99
N PHE A 108 -10.99 -1.56 -3.68
CA PHE A 108 -10.41 -0.29 -3.26
C PHE A 108 -10.41 0.68 -4.44
N TYR A 109 -11.54 1.33 -4.65
CA TYR A 109 -11.69 2.32 -5.71
C TYR A 109 -11.38 3.71 -5.17
N ALA A 110 -10.67 4.50 -5.99
CA ALA A 110 -10.33 5.87 -5.66
C ALA A 110 -10.21 6.70 -6.93
N ASN A 111 -10.00 8.00 -6.78
CA ASN A 111 -9.87 8.91 -7.92
C ASN A 111 -8.62 8.66 -8.77
N ASN A 112 -7.60 8.01 -8.19
CA ASN A 112 -6.39 7.65 -8.91
C ASN A 112 -5.83 6.34 -8.36
N ALA A 113 -4.92 5.74 -9.13
CA ALA A 113 -4.31 4.46 -8.78
C ALA A 113 -3.57 4.52 -7.43
N TYR A 114 -2.90 5.64 -7.17
CA TYR A 114 -2.11 5.79 -5.95
C TYR A 114 -2.99 5.70 -4.70
N GLU A 115 -4.10 6.45 -4.66
CA GLU A 115 -5.05 6.42 -3.53
C GLU A 115 -5.68 5.02 -3.36
N SER A 116 -6.00 4.36 -4.46
CA SER A 116 -6.53 2.99 -4.42
C SER A 116 -5.57 2.05 -3.69
N VAL A 117 -4.28 2.12 -4.02
CA VAL A 117 -3.25 1.30 -3.38
C VAL A 117 -3.06 1.69 -1.91
N CYS A 118 -3.07 2.99 -1.60
CA CYS A 118 -3.00 3.45 -0.21
C CYS A 118 -4.14 2.89 0.63
N ASN A 119 -5.35 2.92 0.11
CA ASN A 119 -6.52 2.39 0.79
C ASN A 119 -6.41 0.89 1.02
N ALA A 120 -5.88 0.16 0.05
CA ALA A 120 -5.63 -1.27 0.18
C ALA A 120 -4.61 -1.57 1.27
N ILE A 121 -3.50 -0.84 1.30
CA ILE A 121 -2.46 -1.01 2.33
C ILE A 121 -3.03 -0.72 3.72
N GLU A 122 -3.80 0.35 3.87
CA GLU A 122 -4.45 0.68 5.14
C GLU A 122 -5.34 -0.45 5.62
N TRP A 123 -6.18 -0.98 4.74
CA TRP A 123 -7.06 -2.11 5.07
C TRP A 123 -6.25 -3.34 5.48
N LEU A 124 -5.22 -3.68 4.71
CA LEU A 124 -4.36 -4.83 4.98
C LEU A 124 -3.66 -4.72 6.33
N ILE A 125 -3.19 -3.52 6.69
CA ILE A 125 -2.56 -3.29 7.99
C ILE A 125 -3.58 -3.44 9.11
N LYS A 126 -4.75 -2.83 8.97
CA LYS A 126 -5.80 -2.88 10.00
C LYS A 126 -6.35 -4.28 10.21
N GLU A 127 -6.47 -5.07 9.15
CA GLU A 127 -6.95 -6.45 9.22
C GLU A 127 -5.85 -7.45 9.57
N GLY A 128 -4.59 -7.01 9.63
CA GLY A 128 -3.48 -7.88 10.00
C GLY A 128 -2.95 -8.75 8.87
N TYR A 129 -3.20 -8.40 7.63
CA TYR A 129 -2.78 -9.18 6.46
C TYR A 129 -1.56 -8.60 5.75
N PHE A 130 -1.12 -7.41 6.14
CA PHE A 130 0.05 -6.79 5.53
C PHE A 130 1.33 -7.47 6.05
N PRO A 131 2.34 -7.69 5.18
CA PRO A 131 3.58 -8.34 5.61
C PRO A 131 4.23 -7.59 6.78
N LYS A 132 4.45 -8.30 7.87
CA LYS A 132 4.97 -7.71 9.11
C LYS A 132 6.39 -7.18 8.97
N GLU A 133 7.14 -7.70 8.00
CA GLU A 133 8.52 -7.23 7.73
C GLU A 133 8.58 -5.75 7.37
N TYR A 134 7.50 -5.18 6.83
CA TYR A 134 7.42 -3.77 6.46
C TYR A 134 6.88 -2.88 7.56
N LEU A 135 6.46 -3.44 8.68
CA LEU A 135 5.80 -2.70 9.76
C LEU A 135 6.70 -2.57 10.98
N GLU A 136 6.58 -1.43 11.68
CA GLU A 136 7.21 -1.23 12.98
C GLU A 136 6.64 -2.20 14.01
N ASP A 137 7.49 -2.59 14.94
CA ASP A 137 7.09 -3.49 16.04
C ASP A 137 6.14 -2.79 17.02
#